data_3d6fda4f6da2809381aeb89957cfa433
#
_entry.id   3d6fda4f6da2809381aeb89957cfa433
#
_cell.length_a   1.000
_cell.length_b   1.000
_cell.length_c   1.000
_cell.angle_alpha   90.00
_cell.angle_beta   90.00
_cell.angle_gamma   90.00
#
_symmetry.space_group_name_H-M   'P 1'
#
loop_
_entity.id
_entity.type
_entity.pdbx_description
1 polymer ?
#
loop_
_entity_poly.entity_id
_entity_poly.type
_entity_poly.pdbx_seq_one_letter_code
_entity_poly.pdbx_strand_id
1 'polypeptide(L)'
;MPDNNSFGDRVFRRNVILSAIGMLAIAIGGVFLKGLPGFHDSREASATTAPVFQDAQGIAIHGHDPLGYFSEGKPVKGKPEHSLKWNGATWWFVSEENKAKFAEMPETYAPRYGGYCAYAASQGYIASTVPEAWTIQEGKLYLNYSLSVKEKFDADREAYISKADQNWPELIK
;
A
#
# COMPACT_ATOMS: atom_id res chain seq x y z
N MET A 1 0.27 -47.40 23.47
CA MET A 1 -1.07 -46.81 23.66
C MET A 1 -1.17 -45.65 22.71
N PRO A 2 -2.26 -45.55 21.95
CA PRO A 2 -2.18 -45.10 20.56
C PRO A 2 -2.37 -43.61 20.39
N ASP A 3 -1.62 -43.14 19.43
CA ASP A 3 -1.73 -41.81 18.80
C ASP A 3 -3.02 -41.72 18.01
N ASN A 4 -3.74 -40.64 18.18
CA ASN A 4 -4.86 -40.32 17.29
C ASN A 4 -4.83 -38.85 16.93
N ASN A 5 -4.17 -38.54 15.82
CA ASN A 5 -4.25 -37.24 15.18
C ASN A 5 -4.71 -37.41 13.76
N SER A 6 -6.03 -37.49 13.64
CA SER A 6 -6.69 -37.44 12.34
C SER A 6 -7.42 -36.11 12.21
N PHE A 7 -6.78 -35.15 11.59
CA PHE A 7 -7.45 -33.91 11.16
C PHE A 7 -7.77 -34.02 9.69
N GLY A 8 -9.06 -34.31 9.46
CA GLY A 8 -9.60 -34.63 8.15
C GLY A 8 -9.59 -33.46 7.14
N ASP A 9 -9.15 -33.83 5.96
CA ASP A 9 -9.31 -33.11 4.71
C ASP A 9 -10.77 -32.81 4.41
N ARG A 10 -11.18 -31.56 4.43
CA ARG A 10 -12.43 -31.11 3.82
C ARG A 10 -12.17 -30.59 2.42
N VAL A 11 -12.31 -31.49 1.48
CA VAL A 11 -12.39 -31.20 0.06
C VAL A 11 -13.64 -30.35 -0.22
N PHE A 12 -13.46 -29.11 -0.60
CA PHE A 12 -14.54 -28.24 -1.06
C PHE A 12 -14.92 -28.66 -2.50
N ARG A 13 -16.01 -29.39 -2.66
CA ARG A 13 -16.60 -29.72 -3.95
C ARG A 13 -17.25 -28.46 -4.56
N ARG A 14 -16.69 -27.97 -5.65
CA ARG A 14 -17.32 -26.97 -6.51
C ARG A 14 -18.46 -27.60 -7.29
N ASN A 15 -19.68 -27.18 -6.99
CA ASN A 15 -20.85 -27.52 -7.80
C ASN A 15 -20.84 -26.68 -9.08
N VAL A 16 -20.57 -27.31 -10.19
CA VAL A 16 -20.80 -26.76 -11.52
C VAL A 16 -22.24 -27.09 -11.91
N ILE A 17 -23.10 -26.06 -11.95
CA ILE A 17 -24.45 -26.20 -12.52
C ILE A 17 -24.37 -25.80 -14.00
N LEU A 18 -24.40 -26.76 -14.87
CA LEU A 18 -24.65 -26.55 -16.29
C LEU A 18 -26.18 -26.43 -16.50
N SER A 19 -26.61 -25.21 -16.84
CA SER A 19 -27.98 -25.02 -17.41
C SER A 19 -27.86 -24.82 -18.90
N ALA A 20 -28.21 -25.86 -19.63
CA ALA A 20 -28.49 -25.76 -21.04
C ALA A 20 -29.92 -25.23 -21.22
N ILE A 21 -30.08 -24.08 -21.85
CA ILE A 21 -31.38 -23.60 -22.35
C ILE A 21 -31.26 -23.35 -23.85
N GLY A 22 -32.15 -24.03 -24.54
CA GLY A 22 -32.19 -24.21 -25.98
C GLY A 22 -32.51 -22.91 -26.76
N MET A 23 -32.06 -22.98 -28.01
CA MET A 23 -32.41 -22.05 -29.07
C MET A 23 -33.91 -22.12 -29.37
N LEU A 24 -34.54 -20.96 -29.40
CA LEU A 24 -35.78 -20.77 -30.18
C LEU A 24 -35.59 -19.57 -31.08
N ALA A 25 -35.36 -19.80 -32.35
CA ALA A 25 -35.36 -18.81 -33.41
C ALA A 25 -36.79 -18.41 -33.74
N ILE A 26 -37.13 -17.14 -33.55
CA ILE A 26 -38.32 -16.53 -34.17
C ILE A 26 -37.86 -15.32 -34.94
N ALA A 27 -37.90 -15.41 -36.26
CA ALA A 27 -37.73 -14.29 -37.15
C ALA A 27 -39.07 -13.58 -37.31
N ILE A 28 -39.15 -12.31 -36.90
CA ILE A 28 -40.18 -11.36 -37.34
C ILE A 28 -39.60 -9.93 -37.33
N GLY A 29 -39.61 -9.33 -38.53
CA GLY A 29 -39.97 -7.93 -38.78
C GLY A 29 -39.06 -6.81 -38.19
N GLY A 30 -38.44 -6.10 -39.12
CA GLY A 30 -37.67 -4.90 -38.83
C GLY A 30 -38.42 -3.83 -38.04
N VAL A 31 -37.79 -3.42 -36.95
CA VAL A 31 -38.06 -2.12 -36.32
C VAL A 31 -36.71 -1.44 -36.11
N PHE A 32 -36.60 -0.27 -36.76
CA PHE A 32 -35.52 0.68 -36.60
C PHE A 32 -35.49 1.13 -35.13
N LEU A 33 -34.59 0.62 -34.33
CA LEU A 33 -34.28 1.18 -33.01
C LEU A 33 -33.04 2.08 -33.10
N LYS A 34 -33.34 3.37 -33.20
CA LYS A 34 -32.35 4.45 -32.93
C LYS A 34 -31.76 4.28 -31.55
N GLY A 35 -30.42 4.25 -31.47
CA GLY A 35 -29.61 4.80 -30.40
C GLY A 35 -29.86 4.21 -29.01
N LEU A 36 -29.23 3.08 -28.70
CA LEU A 36 -28.89 2.77 -27.31
C LEU A 36 -27.64 3.56 -26.97
N PRO A 37 -27.68 4.38 -25.85
CA PRO A 37 -26.48 5.04 -25.39
C PRO A 37 -25.46 4.00 -24.95
N GLY A 38 -24.20 4.27 -25.30
CA GLY A 38 -23.08 3.37 -25.19
C GLY A 38 -22.99 2.61 -23.88
N PHE A 39 -22.70 1.35 -23.98
CA PHE A 39 -22.01 0.62 -22.94
C PHE A 39 -20.72 1.42 -22.66
N HIS A 40 -20.70 2.12 -21.52
CA HIS A 40 -19.46 2.57 -20.95
C HIS A 40 -18.65 1.30 -20.68
N ASP A 41 -17.68 1.05 -21.51
CA ASP A 41 -16.56 0.18 -21.21
C ASP A 41 -15.90 0.76 -19.96
N SER A 42 -16.37 0.31 -18.81
CA SER A 42 -15.69 0.53 -17.55
C SER A 42 -14.41 -0.31 -17.63
N ARG A 43 -13.40 0.26 -18.34
CA ARG A 43 -12.04 -0.17 -18.11
C ARG A 43 -11.84 -0.01 -16.61
N GLU A 44 -11.84 -1.12 -15.90
CA GLU A 44 -11.29 -1.19 -14.57
C GLU A 44 -9.89 -0.60 -14.68
N ALA A 45 -9.76 0.66 -14.28
CA ALA A 45 -8.46 1.25 -14.08
C ALA A 45 -7.79 0.35 -13.04
N SER A 46 -6.83 -0.44 -13.47
CA SER A 46 -5.95 -1.17 -12.58
C SER A 46 -5.47 -0.14 -11.56
N ALA A 47 -5.94 -0.26 -10.32
CA ALA A 47 -5.60 0.69 -9.27
C ALA A 47 -4.11 0.54 -9.02
N THR A 48 -3.32 1.41 -9.66
CA THR A 48 -1.89 1.47 -9.40
C THR A 48 -1.68 1.87 -7.95
N THR A 49 -0.80 1.16 -7.27
CA THR A 49 -0.44 1.49 -5.88
C THR A 49 0.12 2.91 -5.84
N ALA A 50 -0.40 3.76 -4.95
CA ALA A 50 0.16 5.10 -4.78
C ALA A 50 1.64 5.02 -4.38
N PRO A 51 2.53 5.87 -4.93
CA PRO A 51 3.96 5.80 -4.63
C PRO A 51 4.30 6.14 -3.17
N VAL A 52 3.36 6.78 -2.46
CA VAL A 52 3.47 7.14 -1.04
C VAL A 52 2.25 6.61 -0.30
N PHE A 53 2.49 5.97 0.84
CA PHE A 53 1.44 5.58 1.78
C PHE A 53 0.73 6.81 2.33
N GLN A 54 -0.56 6.90 2.10
CA GLN A 54 -1.40 8.03 2.47
C GLN A 54 -2.79 7.56 2.90
N ASP A 55 -3.44 8.37 3.71
CA ASP A 55 -4.82 8.13 4.13
C ASP A 55 -5.83 8.53 3.02
N ALA A 56 -7.12 8.38 3.31
CA ALA A 56 -8.20 8.72 2.38
C ALA A 56 -8.26 10.22 2.02
N GLN A 57 -7.60 11.08 2.79
CA GLN A 57 -7.46 12.52 2.56
C GLN A 57 -6.19 12.85 1.77
N GLY A 58 -5.38 11.86 1.43
CA GLY A 58 -4.11 12.04 0.73
C GLY A 58 -2.96 12.52 1.63
N ILE A 59 -3.06 12.32 2.95
CA ILE A 59 -2.04 12.73 3.91
C ILE A 59 -1.03 11.59 4.10
N ALA A 60 0.25 11.90 3.83
CA ALA A 60 1.35 10.97 3.96
C ALA A 60 1.59 10.53 5.41
N ILE A 61 1.97 9.27 5.60
CA ILE A 61 2.42 8.68 6.87
C ILE A 61 1.64 9.15 8.11
N HIS A 62 0.30 9.15 7.99
CA HIS A 62 -0.63 9.59 9.04
C HIS A 62 -0.39 11.03 9.51
N GLY A 63 0.16 11.92 8.67
CA GLY A 63 0.45 13.32 8.99
C GLY A 63 1.54 13.48 10.05
N HIS A 64 2.49 12.56 10.17
CA HIS A 64 3.68 12.75 10.99
C HIS A 64 4.79 13.43 10.19
N ASP A 65 5.58 14.25 10.87
CA ASP A 65 6.73 14.95 10.29
C ASP A 65 7.88 13.95 10.09
N PRO A 66 8.31 13.68 8.83
CA PRO A 66 9.40 12.73 8.60
C PRO A 66 10.72 13.17 9.24
N LEU A 67 10.97 14.48 9.40
CA LEU A 67 12.19 14.98 10.04
C LEU A 67 12.20 14.70 11.55
N GLY A 68 11.03 14.60 12.19
CA GLY A 68 10.94 14.31 13.64
C GLY A 68 11.62 13.00 14.03
N TYR A 69 11.60 11.99 13.15
CA TYR A 69 12.29 10.72 13.40
C TYR A 69 13.82 10.88 13.47
N PHE A 70 14.39 11.82 12.70
CA PHE A 70 15.82 12.07 12.67
C PHE A 70 16.26 13.05 13.78
N SER A 71 15.48 14.11 14.02
CA SER A 71 15.87 15.17 14.95
C SER A 71 15.51 14.87 16.40
N GLU A 72 14.38 14.19 16.63
CA GLU A 72 13.86 13.94 17.98
C GLU A 72 13.85 12.45 18.39
N GLY A 73 14.16 11.54 17.46
CA GLY A 73 14.17 10.10 17.72
C GLY A 73 12.80 9.54 18.08
N LYS A 74 11.72 10.16 17.59
CA LYS A 74 10.33 9.74 17.85
C LYS A 74 9.39 10.26 16.76
N PRO A 75 8.21 9.62 16.56
CA PRO A 75 7.17 10.19 15.72
C PRO A 75 6.64 11.50 16.31
N VAL A 76 6.58 12.54 15.50
CA VAL A 76 6.04 13.84 15.87
C VAL A 76 4.92 14.20 14.88
N LYS A 77 3.75 14.55 15.40
CA LYS A 77 2.63 14.95 14.56
C LYS A 77 2.91 16.30 13.92
N GLY A 78 2.83 16.36 12.60
CA GLY A 78 2.87 17.60 11.84
C GLY A 78 1.57 18.38 11.94
N LYS A 79 1.55 19.57 11.35
CA LYS A 79 0.41 20.49 11.33
C LYS A 79 -0.02 20.78 9.89
N PRO A 80 -1.33 20.84 9.60
CA PRO A 80 -1.82 21.13 8.25
C PRO A 80 -1.33 22.45 7.66
N GLU A 81 -1.13 23.48 8.51
CA GLU A 81 -0.62 24.81 8.10
C GLU A 81 0.80 24.76 7.55
N HIS A 82 1.61 23.76 7.96
CA HIS A 82 2.95 23.53 7.45
C HIS A 82 2.94 22.32 6.49
N SER A 83 2.18 22.40 5.40
CA SER A 83 2.06 21.28 4.47
C SER A 83 2.79 21.50 3.15
N LEU A 84 3.18 20.40 2.51
CA LEU A 84 3.80 20.36 1.19
C LEU A 84 3.27 19.18 0.40
N LYS A 85 2.94 19.37 -0.88
CA LYS A 85 2.66 18.27 -1.80
C LYS A 85 3.97 17.76 -2.41
N TRP A 86 4.23 16.47 -2.23
CA TRP A 86 5.37 15.81 -2.85
C TRP A 86 5.05 14.35 -3.16
N ASN A 87 5.46 13.89 -4.32
CA ASN A 87 5.31 12.52 -4.82
C ASN A 87 3.88 11.94 -4.65
N GLY A 88 2.87 12.75 -5.01
CA GLY A 88 1.45 12.36 -5.01
C GLY A 88 0.75 12.41 -3.65
N ALA A 89 1.43 12.80 -2.57
CA ALA A 89 0.84 12.91 -1.23
C ALA A 89 1.05 14.30 -0.61
N THR A 90 0.28 14.62 0.41
CA THR A 90 0.41 15.83 1.23
C THR A 90 1.14 15.48 2.52
N TRP A 91 2.30 16.10 2.72
CA TRP A 91 3.14 15.92 3.90
C TRP A 91 2.91 17.04 4.90
N TRP A 92 2.88 16.72 6.18
CA TRP A 92 2.72 17.67 7.26
C TRP A 92 4.00 17.77 8.08
N PHE A 93 4.35 18.98 8.48
CA PHE A 93 5.57 19.29 9.25
C PHE A 93 5.22 20.01 10.54
N VAL A 94 6.10 19.95 11.53
CA VAL A 94 5.90 20.67 12.80
C VAL A 94 6.13 22.17 12.64
N SER A 95 6.93 22.57 11.62
CA SER A 95 7.34 23.97 11.39
C SER A 95 7.61 24.24 9.91
N GLU A 96 7.63 25.52 9.52
CA GLU A 96 8.08 25.95 8.19
C GLU A 96 9.56 25.59 7.94
N GLU A 97 10.40 25.57 8.97
CA GLU A 97 11.80 25.17 8.85
C GLU A 97 11.93 23.71 8.42
N ASN A 98 11.19 22.77 9.07
CA ASN A 98 11.19 21.37 8.67
C ASN A 98 10.63 21.16 7.27
N LYS A 99 9.56 21.89 6.92
CA LYS A 99 9.00 21.87 5.56
C LYS A 99 10.03 22.33 4.53
N ALA A 100 10.78 23.42 4.79
CA ALA A 100 11.80 23.90 3.89
C ALA A 100 12.94 22.89 3.72
N LYS A 101 13.44 22.31 4.82
CA LYS A 101 14.48 21.24 4.78
C LYS A 101 14.01 20.02 3.97
N PHE A 102 12.75 19.61 4.16
CA PHE A 102 12.20 18.53 3.36
C PHE A 102 12.13 18.90 1.88
N ALA A 103 11.67 20.11 1.55
CA ALA A 103 11.56 20.57 0.16
C ALA A 103 12.92 20.60 -0.57
N GLU A 104 14.01 20.89 0.14
CA GLU A 104 15.37 20.86 -0.41
C GLU A 104 15.88 19.45 -0.66
N MET A 105 15.59 18.49 0.23
CA MET A 105 16.11 17.12 0.17
C MET A 105 15.04 16.08 0.52
N PRO A 106 13.94 15.99 -0.24
CA PRO A 106 12.82 15.13 0.13
C PRO A 106 13.21 13.63 0.20
N GLU A 107 14.04 13.16 -0.71
CA GLU A 107 14.47 11.74 -0.75
C GLU A 107 15.37 11.34 0.42
N THR A 108 15.98 12.32 1.09
CA THR A 108 16.77 12.10 2.31
C THR A 108 15.87 11.82 3.51
N TYR A 109 14.77 12.55 3.63
CA TYR A 109 13.89 12.52 4.80
C TYR A 109 12.65 11.64 4.61
N ALA A 110 12.17 11.49 3.39
CA ALA A 110 11.03 10.61 3.12
C ALA A 110 11.37 9.15 3.50
N PRO A 111 10.44 8.43 4.12
CA PRO A 111 10.68 7.03 4.44
C PRO A 111 10.84 6.20 3.17
N ARG A 112 11.68 5.19 3.24
CA ARG A 112 11.87 4.20 2.17
C ARG A 112 10.54 3.52 1.87
N TYR A 113 10.44 3.02 0.66
CA TYR A 113 9.22 2.36 0.15
C TYR A 113 7.97 3.23 0.28
N GLY A 114 8.13 4.55 0.08
CA GLY A 114 7.04 5.51 0.17
C GLY A 114 6.35 5.57 1.54
N GLY A 115 6.93 5.01 2.60
CA GLY A 115 6.31 4.93 3.91
C GLY A 115 5.37 3.74 4.10
N TYR A 116 5.31 2.81 3.15
CA TYR A 116 4.72 1.49 3.33
C TYR A 116 5.59 0.61 4.23
N CYS A 117 5.01 -0.48 4.75
CA CYS A 117 5.71 -1.41 5.64
C CYS A 117 6.92 -2.05 4.95
N ALA A 118 8.13 -1.77 5.47
CA ALA A 118 9.38 -2.28 4.92
C ALA A 118 9.47 -3.81 4.98
N TYR A 119 8.99 -4.42 6.07
CA TYR A 119 8.92 -5.88 6.17
C TYR A 119 7.97 -6.47 5.12
N ALA A 120 6.78 -5.88 4.91
CA ALA A 120 5.84 -6.33 3.89
C ALA A 120 6.44 -6.22 2.48
N ALA A 121 7.10 -5.10 2.17
CA ALA A 121 7.80 -4.91 0.90
C ALA A 121 8.87 -6.00 0.68
N SER A 122 9.60 -6.40 1.72
CA SER A 122 10.56 -7.51 1.63
C SER A 122 9.92 -8.87 1.35
N GLN A 123 8.64 -9.02 1.65
CA GLN A 123 7.85 -10.24 1.37
C GLN A 123 7.09 -10.15 0.04
N GLY A 124 7.22 -9.04 -0.71
CA GLY A 124 6.60 -8.87 -2.02
C GLY A 124 5.15 -8.37 -1.98
N TYR A 125 4.71 -7.69 -0.92
CA TYR A 125 3.39 -7.09 -0.84
C TYR A 125 3.38 -5.73 -0.14
N ILE A 126 2.28 -4.99 -0.29
CA ILE A 126 2.07 -3.66 0.29
C ILE A 126 1.25 -3.79 1.58
N ALA A 127 1.67 -3.09 2.64
CA ALA A 127 0.91 -2.95 3.87
C ALA A 127 1.05 -1.53 4.45
N SER A 128 0.04 -1.11 5.22
CA SER A 128 0.06 0.13 6.00
C SER A 128 1.13 0.11 7.08
N THR A 129 1.33 1.24 7.75
CA THR A 129 2.30 1.38 8.83
C THR A 129 1.70 2.08 10.03
N VAL A 130 2.36 2.00 11.17
CA VAL A 130 2.08 2.84 12.33
C VAL A 130 3.31 3.70 12.65
N PRO A 131 3.11 4.94 13.10
CA PRO A 131 4.21 5.89 13.33
C PRO A 131 5.27 5.40 14.32
N GLU A 132 4.87 4.63 15.32
CA GLU A 132 5.75 4.12 16.38
C GLU A 132 6.68 2.99 15.92
N ALA A 133 6.31 2.30 14.85
CA ALA A 133 7.07 1.14 14.31
C ALA A 133 8.13 1.57 13.29
N TRP A 134 9.04 2.43 13.69
CA TRP A 134 10.06 3.01 12.82
C TRP A 134 11.48 2.52 13.15
N THR A 135 12.36 2.59 12.17
CA THR A 135 13.79 2.28 12.29
C THR A 135 14.57 3.23 11.38
N ILE A 136 15.69 3.77 11.85
CA ILE A 136 16.68 4.42 11.00
C ILE A 136 17.86 3.47 10.82
N GLN A 137 18.19 3.18 9.56
CA GLN A 137 19.35 2.40 9.16
C GLN A 137 20.11 3.16 8.08
N GLU A 138 21.39 3.42 8.30
CA GLU A 138 22.26 4.17 7.36
C GLU A 138 21.65 5.51 6.90
N GLY A 139 21.07 6.26 7.85
CA GLY A 139 20.47 7.55 7.57
C GLY A 139 19.15 7.49 6.77
N LYS A 140 18.54 6.31 6.62
CA LYS A 140 17.26 6.11 5.93
C LYS A 140 16.19 5.68 6.91
N LEU A 141 14.99 6.25 6.78
CA LEU A 141 13.82 5.94 7.59
C LEU A 141 13.04 4.77 6.99
N TYR A 142 12.73 3.79 7.82
CA TYR A 142 11.87 2.64 7.50
C TYR A 142 10.70 2.60 8.47
N LEU A 143 9.49 2.36 7.96
CA LEU A 143 8.28 2.20 8.74
C LEU A 143 7.77 0.77 8.65
N ASN A 144 7.08 0.29 9.68
CA ASN A 144 6.53 -1.04 9.73
C ASN A 144 5.07 -1.05 10.20
N TYR A 145 4.36 -2.14 9.93
CA TYR A 145 2.93 -2.31 10.21
C TYR A 145 2.60 -2.24 11.70
N SER A 146 3.48 -2.75 12.55
CA SER A 146 3.29 -2.81 14.02
C SER A 146 4.66 -2.94 14.70
N LEU A 147 4.69 -2.76 16.03
CA LEU A 147 5.91 -2.96 16.81
C LEU A 147 6.44 -4.39 16.69
N SER A 148 5.57 -5.40 16.70
CA SER A 148 5.98 -6.80 16.52
C SER A 148 6.55 -7.09 15.12
N VAL A 149 6.05 -6.41 14.08
CA VAL A 149 6.62 -6.50 12.72
C VAL A 149 7.95 -5.74 12.63
N LYS A 150 8.06 -4.61 13.32
CA LYS A 150 9.35 -3.90 13.48
C LYS A 150 10.42 -4.78 14.12
N GLU A 151 10.08 -5.50 15.20
CA GLU A 151 11.00 -6.44 15.85
C GLU A 151 11.51 -7.52 14.86
N LYS A 152 10.63 -8.06 14.02
CA LYS A 152 11.02 -9.01 12.97
C LYS A 152 11.95 -8.37 11.94
N PHE A 153 11.62 -7.17 11.49
CA PHE A 153 12.45 -6.41 10.55
C PHE A 153 13.82 -6.09 11.16
N ASP A 154 13.85 -5.68 12.43
CA ASP A 154 15.07 -5.33 13.14
C ASP A 154 16.00 -6.53 13.41
N ALA A 155 15.47 -7.76 13.42
CA ALA A 155 16.25 -8.97 13.63
C ALA A 155 17.23 -9.27 12.46
N ASP A 156 16.90 -8.83 11.23
CA ASP A 156 17.78 -9.01 10.04
C ASP A 156 17.52 -7.91 9.00
N ARG A 157 17.80 -6.65 9.39
CA ARG A 157 17.51 -5.45 8.57
C ARG A 157 18.11 -5.52 7.19
N GLU A 158 19.38 -5.91 7.09
CA GLU A 158 20.10 -5.90 5.82
C GLU A 158 19.48 -6.87 4.82
N ALA A 159 19.13 -8.08 5.26
CA ALA A 159 18.47 -9.05 4.39
C ALA A 159 17.06 -8.58 3.97
N TYR A 160 16.28 -8.01 4.88
CA TYR A 160 14.95 -7.50 4.54
C TYR A 160 15.01 -6.26 3.64
N ILE A 161 15.93 -5.33 3.87
CA ILE A 161 16.16 -4.17 3.00
C ILE A 161 16.54 -4.64 1.59
N SER A 162 17.49 -5.55 1.46
CA SER A 162 17.91 -6.08 0.17
C SER A 162 16.76 -6.71 -0.62
N LYS A 163 15.91 -7.49 0.05
CA LYS A 163 14.70 -8.08 -0.57
C LYS A 163 13.67 -7.03 -0.96
N ALA A 164 13.43 -6.06 -0.07
CA ALA A 164 12.48 -4.98 -0.33
C ALA A 164 12.93 -4.11 -1.51
N ASP A 165 14.21 -3.79 -1.63
CA ASP A 165 14.75 -3.03 -2.76
C ASP A 165 14.57 -3.77 -4.10
N GLN A 166 14.64 -5.11 -4.11
CA GLN A 166 14.37 -5.93 -5.30
C GLN A 166 12.87 -5.95 -5.66
N ASN A 167 11.99 -6.04 -4.66
CA ASN A 167 10.55 -6.17 -4.87
C ASN A 167 9.88 -4.82 -5.17
N TRP A 168 10.37 -3.73 -4.59
CA TRP A 168 9.71 -2.43 -4.59
C TRP A 168 9.31 -1.89 -5.98
N PRO A 169 10.17 -1.97 -7.02
CA PRO A 169 9.81 -1.49 -8.35
C PRO A 169 8.58 -2.18 -8.96
N GLU A 170 8.30 -3.43 -8.57
CA GLU A 170 7.13 -4.17 -9.05
C GLU A 170 5.86 -3.85 -8.25
N LEU A 171 6.01 -3.45 -6.99
CA LEU A 171 4.88 -3.19 -6.07
C LEU A 171 4.18 -1.86 -6.34
N ILE A 172 4.84 -0.93 -7.03
CA ILE A 172 4.33 0.43 -7.33
C ILE A 172 3.99 0.66 -8.81
N LYS A 173 3.90 -0.41 -9.59
CA LYS A 173 3.48 -0.36 -11.01
C LYS A 173 2.00 -0.18 -11.18
#